data_fd95644aed8e4537f4affe4ceea635c3
#
_entry.id   fd95644aed8e4537f4affe4ceea635c3
#
_cell.length_a   1.000
_cell.length_b   1.000
_cell.length_c   1.000
_cell.angle_alpha   90.00
_cell.angle_beta   90.00
_cell.angle_gamma   90.00
#
_symmetry.space_group_name_H-M   'P 1'
#
loop_
_entity.id
_entity.type
_entity.pdbx_description
1 polymer ?
#
loop_
_entity_poly.entity_id
_entity_poly.type
_entity_poly.pdbx_seq_one_letter_code
_entity_poly.pdbx_strand_id
1 'polypeptide(L)'
;MAWKLILVSGFNVYPNEVEEVVAMHPGVLEVASVGVATEGAGEVVKVFVVKKDESLTAEQLIAHCRANLTGYKVPRQVEFRKDLPKSNVGKILRRELREGWPEQQ
;
A
#
# COMPACT_ATOMS: atom_id res chain seq x y z
N MET A 1 4.39 0.47 19.97
CA MET A 1 4.44 -0.42 18.86
C MET A 1 5.32 0.12 17.73
N ALA A 2 6.19 -0.73 17.23
CA ALA A 2 7.12 -0.31 16.19
C ALA A 2 6.49 -0.44 14.81
N TRP A 3 6.55 0.62 14.04
CA TRP A 3 6.12 0.60 12.65
C TRP A 3 7.32 0.25 11.80
N LYS A 4 7.09 -0.61 10.80
CA LYS A 4 8.12 -0.90 9.84
C LYS A 4 8.12 0.21 8.80
N LEU A 5 9.12 1.07 8.86
CA LEU A 5 9.26 2.13 7.87
C LEU A 5 9.64 1.55 6.53
N ILE A 6 9.23 2.23 5.48
CA ILE A 6 9.61 1.89 4.12
C ILE A 6 10.75 2.82 3.76
N LEU A 7 11.88 2.25 3.32
CA LEU A 7 13.06 3.04 3.03
C LEU A 7 13.22 3.18 1.53
N VAL A 8 12.82 4.34 1.00
CA VAL A 8 12.84 4.61 -0.43
C VAL A 8 14.01 5.54 -0.72
N SER A 9 15.06 5.03 -1.36
CA SER A 9 16.23 5.81 -1.75
C SER A 9 16.79 6.61 -0.58
N GLY A 10 16.80 6.01 0.60
CA GLY A 10 17.31 6.65 1.81
C GLY A 10 16.31 7.52 2.55
N PHE A 11 15.11 7.68 2.02
CA PHE A 11 14.07 8.46 2.70
C PHE A 11 13.11 7.53 3.43
N ASN A 12 12.72 7.95 4.64
CA ASN A 12 11.76 7.20 5.43
C ASN A 12 10.34 7.51 4.97
N VAL A 13 9.59 6.45 4.67
CA VAL A 13 8.18 6.59 4.30
C VAL A 13 7.37 5.84 5.33
N TYR A 14 6.37 6.50 5.89
CA TYR A 14 5.52 5.92 6.92
C TYR A 14 4.31 5.28 6.24
N PRO A 15 4.11 3.97 6.44
CA PRO A 15 2.97 3.30 5.78
C PRO A 15 1.63 3.94 6.08
N ASN A 16 1.44 4.44 7.29
CA ASN A 16 0.18 5.08 7.67
C ASN A 16 -0.13 6.29 6.80
N GLU A 17 0.89 7.09 6.50
CA GLU A 17 0.68 8.29 5.70
C GLU A 17 0.20 7.93 4.30
N VAL A 18 0.83 6.92 3.71
CA VAL A 18 0.43 6.47 2.38
C VAL A 18 -0.98 5.91 2.41
N GLU A 19 -1.28 5.09 3.42
CA GLU A 19 -2.59 4.48 3.52
C GLU A 19 -3.69 5.51 3.69
N GLU A 20 -3.43 6.57 4.46
CA GLU A 20 -4.44 7.62 4.65
C GLU A 20 -4.78 8.29 3.34
N VAL A 21 -3.78 8.58 2.52
CA VAL A 21 -4.01 9.22 1.25
C VAL A 21 -4.76 8.29 0.29
N VAL A 22 -4.36 7.02 0.23
CA VAL A 22 -5.05 6.06 -0.63
C VAL A 22 -6.49 5.89 -0.19
N ALA A 23 -6.72 5.82 1.12
CA ALA A 23 -8.07 5.62 1.65
C ALA A 23 -9.00 6.79 1.39
N MET A 24 -8.46 7.97 1.08
CA MET A 24 -9.28 9.12 0.72
C MET A 24 -9.96 8.95 -0.63
N HIS A 25 -9.48 8.05 -1.47
CA HIS A 25 -10.10 7.82 -2.77
C HIS A 25 -11.42 7.08 -2.57
N PRO A 26 -12.52 7.56 -3.17
CA PRO A 26 -13.83 6.96 -2.92
C PRO A 26 -13.97 5.54 -3.44
N GLY A 27 -13.10 5.10 -4.34
CA GLY A 27 -13.14 3.74 -4.86
C GLY A 27 -12.41 2.70 -4.01
N VAL A 28 -11.83 3.11 -2.88
CA VAL A 28 -11.02 2.22 -2.04
C VAL A 28 -11.82 1.82 -0.80
N LEU A 29 -11.90 0.52 -0.55
CA LEU A 29 -12.53 -0.02 0.65
C LEU A 29 -11.52 -0.24 1.75
N GLU A 30 -10.40 -0.90 1.42
CA GLU A 30 -9.32 -1.18 2.37
C GLU A 30 -7.98 -1.01 1.66
N VAL A 31 -6.96 -0.67 2.42
CA VAL A 31 -5.62 -0.50 1.87
C VAL A 31 -4.59 -0.87 2.93
N ALA A 32 -3.49 -1.44 2.47
CA ALA A 32 -2.30 -1.66 3.29
C ALA A 32 -1.09 -1.32 2.45
N SER A 33 -0.12 -0.58 3.02
CA SER A 33 1.10 -0.26 2.30
C SER A 33 2.28 -0.95 2.96
N VAL A 34 3.19 -1.45 2.13
CA VAL A 34 4.39 -2.14 2.59
C VAL A 34 5.55 -1.71 1.70
N GLY A 35 6.76 -1.99 2.19
CA GLY A 35 7.95 -1.82 1.38
C GLY A 35 8.33 -3.15 0.76
N VAL A 36 8.67 -3.12 -0.53
CA VAL A 36 9.17 -4.32 -1.20
C VAL A 36 10.54 -3.99 -1.79
N ALA A 37 11.45 -4.95 -1.67
CA ALA A 37 12.81 -4.76 -2.12
C ALA A 37 12.88 -4.75 -3.64
N THR A 38 13.75 -3.90 -4.18
CA THR A 38 14.00 -3.85 -5.61
C THR A 38 15.50 -3.85 -5.83
N GLU A 39 15.90 -4.25 -7.03
CA GLU A 39 17.32 -4.28 -7.36
C GLU A 39 17.86 -2.86 -7.38
N GLY A 40 18.91 -2.64 -6.60
CA GLY A 40 19.69 -1.43 -6.68
C GLY A 40 19.08 -0.18 -6.08
N ALA A 41 17.82 -0.20 -5.69
CA ALA A 41 17.15 1.01 -5.24
C ALA A 41 16.62 0.95 -3.82
N GLY A 42 16.95 -0.11 -3.06
CA GLY A 42 16.36 -0.30 -1.75
C GLY A 42 14.93 -0.78 -1.88
N GLU A 43 14.01 -0.09 -1.22
CA GLU A 43 12.61 -0.48 -1.26
C GLU A 43 11.79 0.49 -2.08
N VAL A 44 10.65 0.02 -2.58
CA VAL A 44 9.63 0.89 -3.15
C VAL A 44 8.34 0.65 -2.39
N VAL A 45 7.44 1.63 -2.46
CA VAL A 45 6.14 1.52 -1.79
C VAL A 45 5.22 0.68 -2.66
N LYS A 46 4.63 -0.34 -2.05
CA LYS A 46 3.59 -1.15 -2.68
C LYS A 46 2.33 -1.07 -1.84
N VAL A 47 1.18 -0.90 -2.48
CA VAL A 47 -0.09 -0.90 -1.78
C VAL A 47 -0.93 -2.07 -2.25
N PHE A 48 -1.59 -2.70 -1.28
CA PHE A 48 -2.60 -3.72 -1.53
C PHE A 48 -3.95 -3.06 -1.26
N VAL A 49 -4.85 -3.15 -2.22
CA VAL A 49 -6.10 -2.41 -2.17
C VAL A 49 -7.27 -3.35 -2.39
N VAL A 50 -8.27 -3.24 -1.53
CA VAL A 50 -9.56 -3.87 -1.76
C VAL A 50 -10.46 -2.78 -2.35
N LYS A 51 -11.01 -3.05 -3.52
CA LYS A 51 -11.83 -2.06 -4.22
C LYS A 51 -13.21 -1.94 -3.60
N LYS A 52 -13.68 -0.73 -3.46
CA LYS A 52 -15.08 -0.47 -3.22
C LYS A 52 -15.81 -0.31 -4.55
N ASP A 53 -15.14 0.32 -5.51
CA ASP A 53 -15.65 0.54 -6.86
C ASP A 53 -14.85 -0.35 -7.80
N GLU A 54 -15.52 -1.30 -8.45
CA GLU A 54 -14.84 -2.27 -9.30
C GLU A 54 -14.17 -1.62 -10.53
N SER A 55 -14.57 -0.42 -10.89
CA SER A 55 -13.96 0.26 -12.03
C SER A 55 -12.66 0.96 -11.69
N LEU A 56 -12.25 0.96 -10.42
CA LEU A 56 -11.01 1.60 -9.99
C LEU A 56 -9.81 0.94 -10.64
N THR A 57 -8.89 1.75 -11.18
CA THR A 57 -7.67 1.24 -11.79
C THR A 57 -6.45 1.69 -11.00
N ALA A 58 -5.33 0.98 -11.23
CA ALA A 58 -4.06 1.34 -10.58
C ALA A 58 -3.62 2.75 -11.00
N GLU A 59 -3.81 3.09 -12.28
CA GLU A 59 -3.43 4.42 -12.77
C GLU A 59 -4.20 5.52 -12.05
N GLN A 60 -5.49 5.31 -11.82
CA GLN A 60 -6.28 6.30 -11.10
C GLN A 60 -5.78 6.49 -9.68
N LEU A 61 -5.42 5.38 -9.00
CA LEU A 61 -4.89 5.47 -7.66
C LEU A 61 -3.55 6.16 -7.61
N ILE A 62 -2.67 5.83 -8.54
CA ILE A 62 -1.35 6.45 -8.57
C ILE A 62 -1.46 7.94 -8.85
N ALA A 63 -2.34 8.34 -9.76
CA ALA A 63 -2.57 9.76 -10.04
C ALA A 63 -3.09 10.48 -8.80
N HIS A 64 -4.00 9.86 -8.07
CA HIS A 64 -4.51 10.41 -6.81
C HIS A 64 -3.38 10.60 -5.81
N CYS A 65 -2.51 9.61 -5.69
CA CYS A 65 -1.38 9.70 -4.76
C CYS A 65 -0.39 10.78 -5.18
N ARG A 66 -0.14 10.92 -6.48
CA ARG A 66 0.76 11.96 -6.96
C ARG A 66 0.27 13.36 -6.62
N ALA A 67 -1.03 13.54 -6.59
CA ALA A 67 -1.61 14.83 -6.26
C ALA A 67 -1.51 15.15 -4.76
N ASN A 68 -1.29 14.14 -3.93
CA ASN A 68 -1.39 14.30 -2.49
C ASN A 68 -0.15 13.87 -1.71
N LEU A 69 0.86 13.31 -2.37
CA LEU A 69 2.07 12.84 -1.69
C LEU A 69 3.31 13.33 -2.42
N THR A 70 4.37 13.54 -1.64
CA THR A 70 5.68 13.81 -2.22
C THR A 70 6.13 12.62 -3.07
N GLY A 71 6.87 12.88 -4.14
CA GLY A 71 7.19 11.87 -5.14
C GLY A 71 7.71 10.56 -4.61
N TYR A 72 8.65 10.58 -3.64
CA TYR A 72 9.20 9.31 -3.15
C TYR A 72 8.21 8.52 -2.30
N LYS A 73 7.10 9.12 -1.89
CA LYS A 73 6.07 8.44 -1.11
C LYS A 73 4.99 7.83 -1.99
N VAL A 74 4.96 8.16 -3.27
CA VAL A 74 3.94 7.65 -4.19
C VAL A 74 4.17 6.18 -4.43
N PRO A 75 3.14 5.32 -4.30
CA PRO A 75 3.31 3.89 -4.56
C PRO A 75 3.77 3.62 -5.97
N ARG A 76 4.73 2.72 -6.11
CA ARG A 76 5.19 2.27 -7.40
C ARG A 76 4.48 1.01 -7.86
N GLN A 77 3.88 0.28 -6.93
CA GLN A 77 3.18 -0.96 -7.23
C GLN A 77 1.83 -0.94 -6.54
N VAL A 78 0.80 -1.36 -7.27
CA VAL A 78 -0.56 -1.46 -6.74
C VAL A 78 -1.04 -2.86 -7.05
N GLU A 79 -1.50 -3.57 -6.04
CA GLU A 79 -2.07 -4.89 -6.22
C GLU A 79 -3.48 -4.88 -5.64
N PHE A 80 -4.47 -5.25 -6.46
CA PHE A 80 -5.84 -5.34 -6.00
C PHE A 80 -6.11 -6.75 -5.47
N ARG A 81 -6.77 -6.82 -4.33
CA ARG A 81 -7.13 -8.08 -3.71
C ARG A 81 -8.57 -8.05 -3.27
N LYS A 82 -9.16 -9.24 -3.07
CA LYS A 82 -10.52 -9.32 -2.57
C LYS A 82 -10.57 -9.10 -1.07
N ASP A 83 -9.46 -9.38 -0.39
CA ASP A 83 -9.40 -9.30 1.07
C ASP A 83 -7.96 -9.11 1.49
N LEU A 84 -7.77 -8.67 2.72
CA LEU A 84 -6.45 -8.49 3.30
C LEU A 84 -6.38 -9.29 4.60
N PRO A 85 -5.19 -9.80 4.96
CA PRO A 85 -5.06 -10.57 6.21
C PRO A 85 -5.30 -9.67 7.41
N LYS A 86 -6.07 -10.17 8.36
CA LYS A 86 -6.45 -9.39 9.53
C LYS A 86 -6.27 -10.20 10.79
N SER A 87 -5.97 -9.50 11.89
CA SER A 87 -5.92 -10.09 13.20
C SER A 87 -7.33 -10.31 13.73
N ASN A 88 -7.43 -10.91 14.92
CA ASN A 88 -8.72 -11.17 15.57
C ASN A 88 -9.51 -9.89 15.82
N VAL A 89 -8.83 -8.76 15.94
CA VAL A 89 -9.50 -7.49 16.19
C VAL A 89 -9.72 -6.69 14.91
N GLY A 90 -9.51 -7.31 13.76
CA GLY A 90 -9.78 -6.67 12.48
C GLY A 90 -8.67 -5.78 11.95
N LYS A 91 -7.50 -5.84 12.55
CA LYS A 91 -6.38 -5.02 12.13
C LYS A 91 -5.65 -5.69 10.98
N ILE A 92 -5.33 -4.92 9.93
CA ILE A 92 -4.64 -5.47 8.78
C ILE A 92 -3.21 -5.82 9.17
N LEU A 93 -2.78 -7.02 8.74
CA LEU A 93 -1.47 -7.54 9.08
C LEU A 93 -0.50 -7.31 7.92
N ARG A 94 0.12 -6.13 7.91
CA ARG A 94 1.05 -5.74 6.85
C ARG A 94 2.20 -6.71 6.71
N ARG A 95 2.64 -7.28 7.83
CA ARG A 95 3.76 -8.20 7.82
C ARG A 95 3.50 -9.38 6.92
N GLU A 96 2.28 -9.93 6.97
CA GLU A 96 1.96 -11.09 6.14
C GLU A 96 1.96 -10.71 4.65
N LEU A 97 1.46 -9.54 4.34
CA LEU A 97 1.48 -9.08 2.96
C LEU A 97 2.91 -8.89 2.46
N ARG A 98 3.77 -8.32 3.30
CA ARG A 98 5.16 -8.08 2.93
C ARG A 98 5.89 -9.39 2.70
N GLU A 99 5.54 -10.43 3.44
CA GLU A 99 6.21 -11.73 3.35
C GLU A 99 5.59 -12.66 2.32
N GLY A 100 4.66 -12.15 1.51
CA GLY A 100 4.12 -12.93 0.42
C GLY A 100 2.84 -13.69 0.74
N TRP A 101 1.92 -13.02 1.40
CA TRP A 101 0.61 -13.62 1.68
C TRP A 101 0.01 -14.13 0.39
N PRO A 102 -0.50 -15.37 0.36
CA PRO A 102 -0.97 -15.97 -0.89
C PRO A 102 -2.13 -15.18 -1.49
N GLU A 103 -2.21 -15.25 -2.83
CA GLU A 103 -3.32 -14.62 -3.53
C GLU A 103 -4.62 -15.32 -3.19
N GLN A 104 -5.69 -14.54 -3.27
CA GLN A 104 -7.03 -15.09 -3.09
C GLN A 104 -7.38 -16.02 -4.23
N GLN A 105 -7.99 -17.12 -3.90
CA GLN A 105 -8.43 -18.12 -4.88
C GLN A 105 -9.78 -17.77 -5.45
#